data_d49711c083b63f89ddb39e7731e5a2f1
#
_entry.id   d49711c083b63f89ddb39e7731e5a2f1
#
_cell.length_a   1.000
_cell.length_b   1.000
_cell.length_c   1.000
_cell.angle_alpha   90.00
_cell.angle_beta   90.00
_cell.angle_gamma   90.00
#
_symmetry.space_group_name_H-M   'P 1'
#
loop_
_entity.id
_entity.type
_entity.pdbx_description
1 polymer ?
#
loop_
_entity_poly.entity_id
_entity_poly.type
_entity_poly.pdbx_seq_one_letter_code
_entity_poly.pdbx_strand_id
1 'polypeptide(L)'
;MLGVTVSFYKATVSFLVLINSIIENIGLFCYHQESLFWEIKMSTPLENYLSSCGNKPSAAMCAYVANLQQVASVNPKIAASVVNEIQNQRSHLKLIASENYCSLAVQSAMGNLLTDKYAEGYPEHRYYGGCVNVDAVEMEAAREAEALFGADYAYVQPHSGADTNLVAYWAILSAKVETPTLEELGVKSLNDLSDAQFAELRKRFGNQKLMGLDYSCGGHLTHGYKMNVSARMFESHPYGVDKETGLLDYDAIEKQAMEVKPLILLTGYSAYPRKINFKRFREIADKCGAVLMVDMAHFAGLVAGKVFTGDYDPVKWADVVTTTTHKTLRGPRGAMILCKKEFADYVNKGCPMVLGGPLPHVMAAKAIAFKEANTPAYQEYAQKVVANAQALAKALQDLGVRLQTDGTDNHLMLADVTSYGLTGKQAEAAMFECGVTVNANALPYDKNGAWWTSGLRLGTPALTTLGMGEAEMKEVASIIDQVLKGTKPGLTKEGKPAKGKIDLDPAVKEAASKRVQALLSKFVLYPELDLEFLKKEFVK
;
A
#
# COMPACT_ATOMS: atom_id res chain seq x y z
N MET A 1 -51.86 31.55 67.52
CA MET A 1 -50.78 31.07 66.66
C MET A 1 -51.11 29.76 65.84
N LEU A 2 -52.26 29.15 66.05
CA LEU A 2 -52.63 27.88 65.35
C LEU A 2 -53.36 28.08 63.95
N GLY A 3 -53.85 29.30 63.70
CA GLY A 3 -54.60 29.58 62.40
C GLY A 3 -53.74 29.88 61.18
N VAL A 4 -52.48 30.34 61.36
CA VAL A 4 -51.59 30.75 60.31
C VAL A 4 -50.84 29.51 59.75
N THR A 5 -50.58 28.51 60.53
CA THR A 5 -49.85 27.29 60.14
C THR A 5 -50.69 26.35 59.27
N VAL A 6 -52.00 26.28 59.47
CA VAL A 6 -52.90 25.45 58.66
C VAL A 6 -53.15 26.06 57.28
N SER A 7 -53.13 27.38 57.17
CA SER A 7 -53.26 28.07 55.87
C SER A 7 -52.01 27.89 54.99
N PHE A 8 -50.81 27.92 55.57
CA PHE A 8 -49.58 27.64 54.83
C PHE A 8 -49.48 26.20 54.38
N TYR A 9 -49.88 25.23 55.21
CA TYR A 9 -49.86 23.82 54.86
C TYR A 9 -50.82 23.51 53.71
N LYS A 10 -52.04 24.08 53.68
CA LYS A 10 -52.98 23.92 52.58
C LYS A 10 -52.49 24.56 51.27
N ALA A 11 -51.85 25.71 51.33
CA ALA A 11 -51.28 26.38 50.15
C ALA A 11 -50.10 25.60 49.58
N THR A 12 -49.24 25.01 50.44
CA THR A 12 -48.08 24.20 50.01
C THR A 12 -48.51 22.88 49.41
N VAL A 13 -49.53 22.22 49.96
CA VAL A 13 -50.08 20.98 49.40
C VAL A 13 -50.75 21.22 48.09
N SER A 14 -51.54 22.34 47.93
CA SER A 14 -52.15 22.69 46.65
C SER A 14 -51.13 23.06 45.57
N PHE A 15 -49.99 23.69 45.95
CA PHE A 15 -48.92 24.02 45.04
C PHE A 15 -48.15 22.75 44.61
N LEU A 16 -47.91 21.80 45.51
CA LEU A 16 -47.30 20.49 45.16
C LEU A 16 -48.20 19.64 44.28
N VAL A 17 -49.51 19.63 44.50
CA VAL A 17 -50.48 18.95 43.63
C VAL A 17 -50.51 19.57 42.24
N LEU A 18 -50.43 20.93 42.15
CA LEU A 18 -50.39 21.62 40.86
C LEU A 18 -49.08 21.35 40.12
N ILE A 19 -47.93 21.32 40.83
CA ILE A 19 -46.62 20.94 40.22
C ILE A 19 -46.63 19.49 39.75
N ASN A 20 -47.14 18.54 40.55
CA ASN A 20 -47.26 17.17 40.11
C ASN A 20 -48.20 17.01 38.86
N SER A 21 -49.31 17.69 38.84
CA SER A 21 -50.20 17.70 37.66
C SER A 21 -49.53 18.33 36.45
N ILE A 22 -48.70 19.35 36.62
CA ILE A 22 -47.92 19.97 35.52
C ILE A 22 -46.81 19.03 35.07
N ILE A 23 -46.11 18.35 36.02
CA ILE A 23 -45.08 17.38 35.69
C ILE A 23 -45.66 16.15 34.99
N GLU A 24 -46.82 15.64 35.43
CA GLU A 24 -47.52 14.53 34.78
C GLU A 24 -48.01 14.96 33.35
N ASN A 25 -48.52 16.15 33.17
CA ASN A 25 -48.95 16.67 31.88
C ASN A 25 -47.75 16.94 30.96
N ILE A 26 -46.63 17.44 31.46
CA ILE A 26 -45.36 17.60 30.71
C ILE A 26 -44.78 16.22 30.36
N GLY A 27 -44.80 15.29 31.33
CA GLY A 27 -44.35 13.90 31.08
C GLY A 27 -45.19 13.19 30.04
N LEU A 28 -46.53 13.34 30.08
CA LEU A 28 -47.44 12.82 29.06
C LEU A 28 -47.25 13.52 27.71
N PHE A 29 -46.98 14.83 27.69
CA PHE A 29 -46.71 15.56 26.46
C PHE A 29 -45.36 15.18 25.86
N CYS A 30 -44.31 15.00 26.68
CA CYS A 30 -43.05 14.48 26.22
C CYS A 30 -43.17 13.00 25.75
N TYR A 31 -43.92 12.17 26.49
CA TYR A 31 -44.18 10.79 26.08
C TYR A 31 -44.99 10.68 24.80
N HIS A 32 -45.97 11.55 24.61
CA HIS A 32 -46.75 11.61 23.35
C HIS A 32 -45.95 12.20 22.19
N GLN A 33 -45.08 13.19 22.43
CA GLN A 33 -44.18 13.67 21.38
C GLN A 33 -43.11 12.63 21.03
N GLU A 34 -42.52 11.91 22.01
CA GLU A 34 -41.63 10.82 21.72
C GLU A 34 -42.34 9.70 20.96
N SER A 35 -43.57 9.30 21.32
CA SER A 35 -44.32 8.27 20.59
C SER A 35 -44.74 8.73 19.17
N LEU A 36 -45.06 10.03 18.97
CA LEU A 36 -45.30 10.57 17.64
C LEU A 36 -44.04 10.74 16.79
N PHE A 37 -42.87 10.96 17.41
CA PHE A 37 -41.58 10.95 16.72
C PHE A 37 -41.12 9.51 16.39
N TRP A 38 -41.55 8.48 17.13
CA TRP A 38 -41.25 7.09 16.85
C TRP A 38 -42.03 6.52 15.66
N GLU A 39 -43.18 7.09 15.29
CA GLU A 39 -43.96 6.63 14.12
C GLU A 39 -43.42 7.10 12.76
N ILE A 40 -42.39 7.99 12.73
CA ILE A 40 -41.72 8.43 11.50
C ILE A 40 -40.20 8.03 11.52
N LYS A 41 -39.84 7.05 12.30
CA LYS A 41 -38.46 6.57 12.29
C LYS A 41 -38.22 5.76 11.03
N MET A 42 -37.70 6.40 9.99
CA MET A 42 -37.15 5.66 8.84
C MET A 42 -36.17 4.62 9.37
N SER A 43 -36.38 3.37 9.04
CA SER A 43 -35.48 2.29 9.45
C SER A 43 -34.04 2.59 8.98
N THR A 44 -33.08 2.30 9.84
CA THR A 44 -31.67 2.52 9.54
C THR A 44 -31.17 1.48 8.52
N PRO A 45 -30.09 1.75 7.77
CA PRO A 45 -29.48 0.78 6.87
C PRO A 45 -29.20 -0.56 7.54
N LEU A 46 -28.75 -0.58 8.80
CA LEU A 46 -28.50 -1.83 9.53
C LEU A 46 -29.79 -2.56 9.86
N GLU A 47 -30.84 -1.87 10.32
CA GLU A 47 -32.17 -2.46 10.55
C GLU A 47 -32.77 -3.03 9.26
N ASN A 48 -32.61 -2.29 8.13
CA ASN A 48 -33.01 -2.75 6.81
C ASN A 48 -32.32 -4.05 6.42
N TYR A 49 -30.97 -4.12 6.65
CA TYR A 49 -30.22 -5.32 6.36
C TYR A 49 -30.68 -6.50 7.22
N LEU A 50 -30.76 -6.33 8.55
CA LEU A 50 -31.18 -7.37 9.48
C LEU A 50 -32.61 -7.88 9.18
N SER A 51 -33.51 -7.01 8.75
CA SER A 51 -34.86 -7.37 8.34
C SER A 51 -34.88 -8.14 7.01
N SER A 52 -33.95 -7.87 6.10
CA SER A 52 -33.89 -8.48 4.77
C SER A 52 -33.23 -9.88 4.77
N CYS A 53 -32.29 -10.13 5.68
CA CYS A 53 -31.52 -11.39 5.70
C CYS A 53 -32.15 -12.51 6.56
N GLY A 54 -33.29 -12.25 7.20
CA GLY A 54 -33.99 -13.23 8.08
C GLY A 54 -33.09 -13.66 9.25
N ASN A 55 -33.01 -14.97 9.50
CA ASN A 55 -32.29 -15.54 10.65
C ASN A 55 -30.80 -15.85 10.36
N LYS A 56 -30.23 -15.39 9.23
CA LYS A 56 -28.85 -15.70 8.81
C LYS A 56 -28.07 -14.46 8.37
N PRO A 57 -27.87 -13.47 9.25
CA PRO A 57 -27.09 -12.30 8.90
C PRO A 57 -25.61 -12.67 8.67
N SER A 58 -25.00 -12.13 7.62
CA SER A 58 -23.55 -12.20 7.41
C SER A 58 -22.83 -11.25 8.38
N ALA A 59 -21.87 -11.76 9.15
CA ALA A 59 -21.07 -10.92 10.04
C ALA A 59 -20.29 -9.84 9.27
N ALA A 60 -19.79 -10.15 8.08
CA ALA A 60 -19.11 -9.21 7.21
C ALA A 60 -20.04 -8.07 6.79
N MET A 61 -21.25 -8.39 6.32
CA MET A 61 -22.25 -7.37 5.96
C MET A 61 -22.69 -6.54 7.16
N CYS A 62 -22.96 -7.15 8.32
CA CYS A 62 -23.32 -6.41 9.53
C CYS A 62 -22.26 -5.38 9.89
N ALA A 63 -20.99 -5.80 9.95
CA ALA A 63 -19.88 -4.91 10.27
C ALA A 63 -19.74 -3.78 9.24
N TYR A 64 -19.84 -4.11 7.96
CA TYR A 64 -19.66 -3.15 6.87
C TYR A 64 -20.79 -2.11 6.81
N VAL A 65 -22.05 -2.55 6.92
CA VAL A 65 -23.24 -1.68 6.95
C VAL A 65 -23.23 -0.80 8.20
N ALA A 66 -22.92 -1.36 9.37
CA ALA A 66 -22.84 -0.59 10.62
C ALA A 66 -21.77 0.52 10.53
N ASN A 67 -20.58 0.21 9.99
CA ASN A 67 -19.52 1.18 9.78
C ASN A 67 -19.98 2.29 8.81
N LEU A 68 -20.50 1.94 7.64
CA LEU A 68 -21.00 2.91 6.65
C LEU A 68 -22.14 3.75 7.19
N GLN A 69 -23.02 3.22 8.02
CA GLN A 69 -24.08 3.96 8.67
C GLN A 69 -23.53 5.06 9.58
N GLN A 70 -22.49 4.79 10.38
CA GLN A 70 -21.83 5.81 11.19
C GLN A 70 -21.19 6.90 10.31
N VAL A 71 -20.49 6.51 9.25
CA VAL A 71 -19.91 7.47 8.29
C VAL A 71 -21.00 8.33 7.63
N ALA A 72 -22.07 7.69 7.18
CA ALA A 72 -23.19 8.37 6.49
C ALA A 72 -23.95 9.33 7.40
N SER A 73 -24.05 9.07 8.71
CA SER A 73 -24.70 9.96 9.67
C SER A 73 -24.00 11.32 9.77
N VAL A 74 -22.70 11.37 9.46
CA VAL A 74 -21.89 12.61 9.45
C VAL A 74 -21.73 13.14 8.02
N ASN A 75 -21.37 12.28 7.07
CA ASN A 75 -21.17 12.68 5.67
C ASN A 75 -21.61 11.57 4.69
N PRO A 76 -22.85 11.63 4.17
CA PRO A 76 -23.37 10.63 3.24
C PRO A 76 -22.54 10.49 1.95
N LYS A 77 -21.88 11.57 1.49
CA LYS A 77 -21.05 11.54 0.27
C LYS A 77 -19.82 10.62 0.44
N ILE A 78 -19.25 10.58 1.64
CA ILE A 78 -18.11 9.68 1.89
C ILE A 78 -18.56 8.21 1.88
N ALA A 79 -19.68 7.88 2.53
CA ALA A 79 -20.24 6.53 2.48
C ALA A 79 -20.56 6.11 1.03
N ALA A 80 -21.21 6.99 0.26
CA ALA A 80 -21.48 6.75 -1.16
C ALA A 80 -20.19 6.54 -1.97
N SER A 81 -19.14 7.31 -1.72
CA SER A 81 -17.84 7.15 -2.41
C SER A 81 -17.19 5.79 -2.11
N VAL A 82 -17.29 5.30 -0.87
CA VAL A 82 -16.78 3.96 -0.51
C VAL A 82 -17.53 2.85 -1.25
N VAL A 83 -18.86 2.95 -1.34
CA VAL A 83 -19.68 1.98 -2.08
C VAL A 83 -19.40 2.05 -3.59
N ASN A 84 -19.27 3.25 -4.15
CA ASN A 84 -18.91 3.44 -5.56
C ASN A 84 -17.52 2.87 -5.88
N GLU A 85 -16.57 2.94 -4.94
CA GLU A 85 -15.25 2.34 -5.12
C GLU A 85 -15.31 0.81 -5.18
N ILE A 86 -16.17 0.15 -4.38
CA ILE A 86 -16.39 -1.31 -4.51
C ILE A 86 -16.94 -1.63 -5.90
N GLN A 87 -17.90 -0.85 -6.40
CA GLN A 87 -18.45 -1.04 -7.74
C GLN A 87 -17.37 -0.86 -8.81
N ASN A 88 -16.55 0.18 -8.69
CA ASN A 88 -15.45 0.44 -9.62
C ASN A 88 -14.45 -0.73 -9.64
N GLN A 89 -14.03 -1.20 -8.47
CA GLN A 89 -13.10 -2.32 -8.35
C GLN A 89 -13.69 -3.65 -8.85
N ARG A 90 -15.01 -3.85 -8.73
CA ARG A 90 -15.73 -5.02 -9.29
C ARG A 90 -15.97 -4.92 -10.81
N SER A 91 -15.78 -3.76 -11.42
CA SER A 91 -16.01 -3.52 -12.84
C SER A 91 -14.74 -3.50 -13.69
N HIS A 92 -13.56 -3.58 -13.08
CA HIS A 92 -12.28 -3.48 -13.78
C HIS A 92 -11.35 -4.64 -13.44
N LEU A 93 -10.71 -5.24 -14.46
CA LEU A 93 -9.56 -6.13 -14.28
C LEU A 93 -8.36 -5.30 -13.81
N LYS A 94 -7.91 -5.52 -12.58
CA LYS A 94 -6.83 -4.75 -11.96
C LYS A 94 -5.48 -5.41 -12.22
N LEU A 95 -4.71 -4.83 -13.13
CA LEU A 95 -3.36 -5.28 -13.52
C LEU A 95 -2.26 -4.31 -13.07
N ILE A 96 -2.56 -3.35 -12.19
CA ILE A 96 -1.52 -2.50 -11.59
C ILE A 96 -0.68 -3.35 -10.65
N ALA A 97 0.62 -3.51 -10.97
CA ALA A 97 1.53 -4.42 -10.27
C ALA A 97 1.73 -4.12 -8.77
N SER A 98 1.44 -2.89 -8.35
CA SER A 98 1.54 -2.43 -6.96
C SER A 98 0.21 -2.44 -6.20
N GLU A 99 -0.87 -2.97 -6.77
CA GLU A 99 -2.18 -3.05 -6.12
C GLU A 99 -2.58 -4.49 -5.83
N ASN A 100 -3.35 -4.65 -4.75
CA ASN A 100 -3.90 -5.93 -4.32
C ASN A 100 -5.13 -5.69 -3.43
N TYR A 101 -5.82 -6.76 -3.08
CA TYR A 101 -6.99 -6.75 -2.22
C TYR A 101 -6.66 -7.43 -0.89
N CYS A 102 -6.63 -6.67 0.21
CA CYS A 102 -6.48 -7.25 1.54
C CYS A 102 -7.80 -7.90 2.02
N SER A 103 -7.72 -8.73 3.05
CA SER A 103 -8.92 -9.35 3.63
C SER A 103 -9.83 -8.33 4.33
N LEU A 104 -11.11 -8.69 4.50
CA LEU A 104 -12.03 -7.87 5.30
C LEU A 104 -11.60 -7.78 6.77
N ALA A 105 -10.86 -8.76 7.29
CA ALA A 105 -10.28 -8.71 8.64
C ALA A 105 -9.22 -7.61 8.75
N VAL A 106 -8.33 -7.50 7.76
CA VAL A 106 -7.33 -6.43 7.69
C VAL A 106 -8.00 -5.06 7.61
N GLN A 107 -9.07 -4.90 6.79
CA GLN A 107 -9.81 -3.64 6.69
C GLN A 107 -10.50 -3.29 8.01
N SER A 108 -11.15 -4.26 8.65
CA SER A 108 -11.85 -4.06 9.93
C SER A 108 -10.91 -3.68 11.06
N ALA A 109 -9.68 -4.20 11.05
CA ALA A 109 -8.67 -3.88 12.06
C ALA A 109 -8.18 -2.42 12.00
N MET A 110 -8.43 -1.70 10.92
CA MET A 110 -8.06 -0.27 10.81
C MET A 110 -9.12 0.67 11.38
N GLY A 111 -10.37 0.23 11.54
CA GLY A 111 -11.48 1.06 12.01
C GLY A 111 -11.79 0.84 13.50
N ASN A 112 -10.89 1.24 14.40
CA ASN A 112 -11.07 1.03 15.84
C ASN A 112 -10.48 2.18 16.68
N LEU A 113 -10.71 2.12 17.99
CA LEU A 113 -10.33 3.18 18.94
C LEU A 113 -8.80 3.35 19.14
N LEU A 114 -7.97 2.45 18.63
CA LEU A 114 -6.51 2.64 18.63
C LEU A 114 -6.09 3.88 17.82
N THR A 115 -6.96 4.41 16.96
CA THR A 115 -6.74 5.67 16.22
C THR A 115 -6.62 6.87 17.16
N ASP A 116 -7.18 6.82 18.38
CA ASP A 116 -7.21 7.93 19.32
C ASP A 116 -5.93 7.99 20.19
N LYS A 117 -5.09 6.94 20.13
CA LYS A 117 -3.94 6.80 21.03
C LYS A 117 -2.64 7.32 20.45
N TYR A 118 -2.06 8.32 21.10
CA TYR A 118 -0.72 8.83 20.81
C TYR A 118 0.35 7.92 21.45
N ALA A 119 1.35 7.44 20.63
CA ALA A 119 2.31 6.43 21.08
C ALA A 119 3.71 6.61 20.49
N GLU A 120 4.25 7.86 20.49
CA GLU A 120 5.64 8.11 20.08
C GLU A 120 6.63 7.34 20.95
N GLY A 121 7.74 6.96 20.34
CA GLY A 121 8.71 6.02 20.87
C GLY A 121 8.46 4.60 20.35
N TYR A 122 8.88 3.58 21.07
CA TYR A 122 8.74 2.17 20.75
C TYR A 122 8.30 1.38 21.98
N PRO A 123 7.91 0.12 21.88
CA PRO A 123 7.41 -0.66 23.01
C PRO A 123 8.29 -0.54 24.24
N GLU A 124 7.67 -0.35 25.41
CA GLU A 124 8.31 -0.14 26.72
C GLU A 124 9.12 1.17 26.86
N HIS A 125 9.31 1.91 25.78
CA HIS A 125 10.05 3.18 25.71
C HIS A 125 9.23 4.28 25.05
N ARG A 126 8.01 4.54 25.56
CA ARG A 126 7.10 5.56 25.05
C ARG A 126 7.30 6.91 25.73
N TYR A 127 7.09 7.97 24.96
CA TYR A 127 7.04 9.34 25.50
C TYR A 127 5.73 9.66 26.21
N TYR A 128 4.69 8.82 26.06
CA TYR A 128 3.35 9.01 26.62
C TYR A 128 2.95 7.81 27.47
N GLY A 129 2.23 8.10 28.60
CA GLY A 129 1.64 7.05 29.42
C GLY A 129 0.46 6.33 28.76
N GLY A 130 0.09 5.16 29.29
CA GLY A 130 -1.11 4.43 28.88
C GLY A 130 -0.98 3.69 27.54
N CYS A 131 0.23 3.29 27.12
CA CYS A 131 0.49 2.64 25.83
C CYS A 131 0.49 1.10 25.88
N VAL A 132 0.13 0.47 27.01
CA VAL A 132 0.22 -1.00 27.19
C VAL A 132 -0.43 -1.80 26.06
N ASN A 133 -1.64 -1.39 25.63
CA ASN A 133 -2.34 -2.07 24.55
C ASN A 133 -1.71 -1.79 23.17
N VAL A 134 -1.15 -0.61 22.96
CA VAL A 134 -0.39 -0.28 21.73
C VAL A 134 0.90 -1.09 21.68
N ASP A 135 1.61 -1.20 22.82
CA ASP A 135 2.83 -2.02 22.92
C ASP A 135 2.53 -3.48 22.56
N ALA A 136 1.45 -4.04 23.10
CA ALA A 136 1.03 -5.40 22.79
C ALA A 136 0.77 -5.58 21.28
N VAL A 137 0.08 -4.63 20.64
CA VAL A 137 -0.20 -4.66 19.20
C VAL A 137 1.07 -4.53 18.38
N GLU A 138 1.95 -3.60 18.72
CA GLU A 138 3.20 -3.37 17.98
C GLU A 138 4.16 -4.55 18.12
N MET A 139 4.32 -5.09 19.33
CA MET A 139 5.13 -6.28 19.58
C MET A 139 4.59 -7.51 18.83
N GLU A 140 3.26 -7.67 18.78
CA GLU A 140 2.65 -8.77 18.00
C GLU A 140 2.91 -8.60 16.50
N ALA A 141 2.77 -7.39 15.95
CA ALA A 141 3.07 -7.12 14.55
C ALA A 141 4.55 -7.35 14.21
N ALA A 142 5.45 -6.93 15.08
CA ALA A 142 6.88 -7.16 14.91
C ALA A 142 7.23 -8.65 14.96
N ARG A 143 6.71 -9.38 15.96
CA ARG A 143 6.90 -10.83 16.11
C ARG A 143 6.40 -11.62 14.90
N GLU A 144 5.21 -11.29 14.39
CA GLU A 144 4.67 -11.95 13.19
C GLU A 144 5.51 -11.62 11.94
N ALA A 145 6.03 -10.40 11.81
CA ALA A 145 6.93 -10.02 10.72
C ALA A 145 8.28 -10.79 10.81
N GLU A 146 8.89 -10.84 11.98
CA GLU A 146 10.13 -11.59 12.23
C GLU A 146 9.95 -13.08 11.90
N ALA A 147 8.88 -13.70 12.37
CA ALA A 147 8.56 -15.10 12.09
C ALA A 147 8.29 -15.35 10.60
N LEU A 148 7.57 -14.45 9.91
CA LEU A 148 7.24 -14.59 8.50
C LEU A 148 8.47 -14.55 7.60
N PHE A 149 9.39 -13.62 7.87
CA PHE A 149 10.55 -13.35 7.03
C PHE A 149 11.85 -14.00 7.53
N GLY A 150 11.90 -14.48 8.77
CA GLY A 150 13.11 -14.97 9.42
C GLY A 150 14.13 -13.85 9.69
N ALA A 151 13.66 -12.67 10.03
CA ALA A 151 14.47 -11.49 10.30
C ALA A 151 14.94 -11.44 11.77
N ASP A 152 16.09 -10.81 12.02
CA ASP A 152 16.62 -10.63 13.37
C ASP A 152 15.84 -9.56 14.15
N TYR A 153 15.26 -8.58 13.44
CA TYR A 153 14.49 -7.48 14.00
C TYR A 153 13.49 -6.90 12.98
N ALA A 154 12.30 -6.52 13.45
CA ALA A 154 11.26 -5.86 12.65
C ALA A 154 10.78 -4.56 13.30
N TYR A 155 10.80 -3.47 12.55
CA TYR A 155 10.25 -2.16 12.90
C TYR A 155 9.01 -1.88 12.05
N VAL A 156 7.83 -1.88 12.67
CA VAL A 156 6.53 -1.92 11.97
C VAL A 156 5.77 -0.59 11.93
N GLN A 157 6.35 0.48 12.44
CA GLN A 157 5.70 1.79 12.54
C GLN A 157 5.56 2.55 11.21
N PRO A 158 6.48 2.46 10.21
CA PRO A 158 6.43 3.30 9.02
C PRO A 158 5.08 3.28 8.29
N HIS A 159 4.68 4.44 7.75
CA HIS A 159 3.36 4.68 7.15
C HIS A 159 3.34 4.38 5.65
N SER A 160 4.48 4.55 4.98
CA SER A 160 4.65 4.36 3.53
C SER A 160 6.04 3.84 3.18
N GLY A 161 6.22 3.31 1.96
CA GLY A 161 7.56 2.90 1.50
C GLY A 161 8.56 4.06 1.44
N ALA A 162 8.08 5.27 1.19
CA ALA A 162 8.94 6.44 1.10
C ALA A 162 9.51 6.85 2.47
N ASP A 163 8.68 6.95 3.49
CA ASP A 163 9.15 7.27 4.85
C ASP A 163 9.95 6.12 5.47
N THR A 164 9.64 4.89 5.12
CA THR A 164 10.44 3.70 5.49
C THR A 164 11.87 3.83 5.00
N ASN A 165 12.06 4.21 3.73
CA ASN A 165 13.40 4.43 3.18
C ASN A 165 14.10 5.61 3.87
N LEU A 166 13.37 6.67 4.25
CA LEU A 166 13.94 7.79 5.02
C LEU A 166 14.40 7.35 6.41
N VAL A 167 13.61 6.52 7.11
CA VAL A 167 14.03 5.95 8.42
C VAL A 167 15.26 5.07 8.24
N ALA A 168 15.31 4.23 7.21
CA ALA A 168 16.46 3.37 6.92
C ALA A 168 17.71 4.21 6.62
N TYR A 169 17.61 5.26 5.81
CA TYR A 169 18.72 6.19 5.54
C TYR A 169 19.19 6.89 6.80
N TRP A 170 18.27 7.39 7.61
CA TRP A 170 18.58 7.99 8.90
C TRP A 170 19.31 7.01 9.82
N ALA A 171 18.80 5.80 9.96
CA ALA A 171 19.41 4.77 10.80
C ALA A 171 20.83 4.40 10.33
N ILE A 172 21.05 4.26 9.03
CA ILE A 172 22.37 3.95 8.46
C ILE A 172 23.34 5.13 8.66
N LEU A 173 22.89 6.38 8.42
CA LEU A 173 23.70 7.58 8.68
C LEU A 173 24.07 7.68 10.17
N SER A 174 23.13 7.43 11.07
CA SER A 174 23.39 7.46 12.50
C SER A 174 24.38 6.36 12.93
N ALA A 175 24.22 5.13 12.40
CA ALA A 175 25.10 4.02 12.74
C ALA A 175 26.52 4.16 12.19
N LYS A 176 26.65 4.62 10.95
CA LYS A 176 27.94 4.58 10.21
C LYS A 176 28.64 5.93 10.09
N VAL A 177 27.99 7.05 10.43
CA VAL A 177 28.59 8.40 10.34
C VAL A 177 28.49 9.12 11.69
N GLU A 178 27.28 9.24 12.27
CA GLU A 178 27.07 9.98 13.53
C GLU A 178 27.80 9.32 14.69
N THR A 179 27.48 8.06 15.00
CA THR A 179 28.09 7.35 16.13
C THR A 179 29.63 7.35 16.06
N PRO A 180 30.29 6.98 14.94
CA PRO A 180 31.76 7.07 14.84
C PRO A 180 32.30 8.49 14.98
N THR A 181 31.56 9.53 14.53
CA THR A 181 32.00 10.91 14.69
C THR A 181 31.92 11.35 16.17
N LEU A 182 30.86 10.97 16.90
CA LEU A 182 30.77 11.27 18.33
C LEU A 182 31.89 10.58 19.13
N GLU A 183 32.23 9.34 18.80
CA GLU A 183 33.33 8.60 19.39
C GLU A 183 34.68 9.29 19.11
N GLU A 184 34.94 9.70 17.85
CA GLU A 184 36.14 10.46 17.46
C GLU A 184 36.28 11.75 18.25
N LEU A 185 35.17 12.44 18.52
CA LEU A 185 35.15 13.69 19.27
C LEU A 185 35.14 13.51 20.80
N GLY A 186 35.01 12.27 21.29
CA GLY A 186 34.96 11.94 22.71
C GLY A 186 33.70 12.43 23.44
N VAL A 187 32.59 12.65 22.68
CA VAL A 187 31.29 13.10 23.21
C VAL A 187 30.25 11.98 23.14
N LYS A 188 29.25 12.04 24.02
CA LYS A 188 28.22 10.98 24.14
C LYS A 188 26.93 11.29 23.41
N SER A 189 26.66 12.57 23.12
CA SER A 189 25.38 13.03 22.58
C SER A 189 25.60 14.15 21.59
N LEU A 190 24.67 14.28 20.64
CA LEU A 190 24.59 15.44 19.74
C LEU A 190 24.45 16.76 20.50
N ASN A 191 23.83 16.74 21.69
CA ASN A 191 23.67 17.93 22.54
C ASN A 191 24.98 18.41 23.14
N ASP A 192 26.02 17.58 23.16
CA ASP A 192 27.34 17.92 23.70
C ASP A 192 28.25 18.56 22.62
N LEU A 193 27.80 18.59 21.36
CA LEU A 193 28.54 19.19 20.26
C LEU A 193 28.45 20.72 20.28
N SER A 194 29.56 21.38 20.00
CA SER A 194 29.54 22.81 19.63
C SER A 194 28.91 23.01 18.25
N ASP A 195 28.45 24.23 17.95
CA ASP A 195 27.89 24.57 16.64
C ASP A 195 28.83 24.23 15.48
N ALA A 196 30.14 24.44 15.65
CA ALA A 196 31.15 24.11 14.65
C ALA A 196 31.27 22.60 14.42
N GLN A 197 31.24 21.80 15.49
CA GLN A 197 31.26 20.32 15.38
C GLN A 197 29.97 19.79 14.76
N PHE A 198 28.83 20.35 15.11
CA PHE A 198 27.55 19.98 14.50
C PHE A 198 27.50 20.37 13.00
N ALA A 199 28.05 21.52 12.61
CA ALA A 199 28.17 21.92 11.22
C ALA A 199 29.07 20.96 10.42
N GLU A 200 30.18 20.48 11.00
CA GLU A 200 31.04 19.48 10.37
C GLU A 200 30.34 18.13 10.24
N LEU A 201 29.60 17.68 11.24
CA LEU A 201 28.81 16.44 11.15
C LEU A 201 27.78 16.52 10.02
N ARG A 202 27.05 17.67 9.90
CA ARG A 202 26.11 17.88 8.78
C ARG A 202 26.78 17.79 7.42
N LYS A 203 28.00 18.30 7.31
CA LYS A 203 28.79 18.21 6.09
C LYS A 203 29.19 16.77 5.80
N ARG A 204 29.59 15.99 6.83
CA ARG A 204 29.86 14.55 6.70
C ARG A 204 28.63 13.78 6.21
N PHE A 205 27.43 14.09 6.71
CA PHE A 205 26.18 13.51 6.19
C PHE A 205 25.96 13.83 4.71
N GLY A 206 26.06 15.09 4.32
CA GLY A 206 25.84 15.54 2.94
C GLY A 206 26.83 14.99 1.92
N ASN A 207 28.00 14.53 2.36
CA ASN A 207 29.03 13.94 1.51
C ASN A 207 28.90 12.41 1.34
N GLN A 208 27.88 11.77 1.93
CA GLN A 208 27.67 10.34 1.78
C GLN A 208 27.08 10.01 0.41
N LYS A 209 27.44 8.85 -0.13
CA LYS A 209 27.04 8.39 -1.46
C LYS A 209 26.00 7.28 -1.37
N LEU A 210 24.99 7.39 -2.23
CA LEU A 210 23.94 6.37 -2.42
C LEU A 210 24.06 5.82 -3.84
N MET A 211 24.17 4.51 -3.98
CA MET A 211 24.16 3.81 -5.26
C MET A 211 22.92 2.92 -5.34
N GLY A 212 21.96 3.26 -6.21
CA GLY A 212 20.68 2.57 -6.36
C GLY A 212 20.31 2.32 -7.82
N LEU A 213 19.31 1.46 -8.09
CA LEU A 213 18.80 1.25 -9.45
C LEU A 213 18.17 2.54 -9.98
N ASP A 214 18.60 2.96 -11.18
CA ASP A 214 18.09 4.15 -11.84
C ASP A 214 16.57 4.07 -12.05
N TYR A 215 15.90 5.21 -11.84
CA TYR A 215 14.45 5.34 -12.02
C TYR A 215 14.00 4.94 -13.44
N SER A 216 14.77 5.32 -14.47
CA SER A 216 14.49 4.96 -15.86
C SER A 216 14.66 3.47 -16.16
N CYS A 217 15.36 2.74 -15.29
CA CYS A 217 15.60 1.30 -15.39
C CYS A 217 14.72 0.47 -14.45
N GLY A 218 13.73 1.10 -13.82
CA GLY A 218 12.77 0.44 -12.94
C GLY A 218 13.00 0.61 -11.45
N GLY A 219 13.95 1.45 -11.02
CA GLY A 219 14.15 1.84 -9.64
C GLY A 219 12.99 2.68 -9.09
N HIS A 220 12.89 2.77 -7.76
CA HIS A 220 11.91 3.64 -7.12
C HIS A 220 12.46 5.08 -7.00
N LEU A 221 11.57 6.08 -6.89
CA LEU A 221 11.96 7.49 -6.73
C LEU A 221 12.93 7.69 -5.55
N THR A 222 12.72 6.97 -4.45
CA THR A 222 13.57 7.07 -3.25
C THR A 222 14.94 6.42 -3.40
N HIS A 223 15.26 5.80 -4.55
CA HIS A 223 16.56 5.18 -4.83
C HIS A 223 17.60 6.17 -5.40
N GLY A 224 17.46 7.46 -5.08
CA GLY A 224 18.38 8.49 -5.52
C GLY A 224 17.91 9.25 -6.77
N TYR A 225 16.62 9.20 -7.11
CA TYR A 225 16.10 10.02 -8.22
C TYR A 225 16.29 11.52 -7.93
N LYS A 226 16.84 12.26 -8.90
CA LYS A 226 17.31 13.63 -8.74
C LYS A 226 16.32 14.61 -8.09
N MET A 227 15.01 14.41 -8.32
CA MET A 227 13.96 15.27 -7.74
C MET A 227 13.49 14.80 -6.36
N ASN A 228 13.87 13.59 -5.93
CA ASN A 228 13.47 13.03 -4.64
C ASN A 228 14.40 13.50 -3.51
N VAL A 229 13.87 13.46 -2.28
CA VAL A 229 14.62 13.82 -1.06
C VAL A 229 15.89 12.98 -0.90
N SER A 230 15.91 11.73 -1.33
CA SER A 230 17.09 10.85 -1.27
C SER A 230 18.30 11.41 -2.00
N ALA A 231 18.11 12.00 -3.19
CA ALA A 231 19.20 12.67 -3.94
C ALA A 231 19.56 14.06 -3.39
N ARG A 232 18.87 14.51 -2.34
CA ARG A 232 19.21 15.73 -1.59
C ARG A 232 19.91 15.41 -0.26
N MET A 233 19.72 14.19 0.25
CA MET A 233 20.42 13.68 1.42
C MET A 233 21.80 13.10 1.07
N PHE A 234 21.91 12.51 -0.11
CA PHE A 234 23.09 11.78 -0.59
C PHE A 234 23.54 12.28 -1.95
N GLU A 235 24.84 12.14 -2.22
CA GLU A 235 25.36 12.17 -3.58
C GLU A 235 24.94 10.88 -4.30
N SER A 236 24.02 11.02 -5.29
CA SER A 236 23.40 9.87 -5.94
C SER A 236 24.21 9.37 -7.14
N HIS A 237 24.52 8.07 -7.16
CA HIS A 237 25.25 7.38 -8.23
C HIS A 237 24.43 6.20 -8.75
N PRO A 238 23.39 6.40 -9.57
CA PRO A 238 22.53 5.33 -10.02
C PRO A 238 23.26 4.33 -10.93
N TYR A 239 22.92 3.04 -10.80
CA TYR A 239 23.29 2.02 -11.78
C TYR A 239 22.09 1.66 -12.65
N GLY A 240 22.36 1.23 -13.89
CA GLY A 240 21.31 0.87 -14.85
C GLY A 240 21.24 -0.63 -15.11
N VAL A 241 20.56 -0.96 -16.20
CA VAL A 241 20.51 -2.30 -16.78
C VAL A 241 21.29 -2.30 -18.09
N ASP A 242 21.71 -3.46 -18.55
CA ASP A 242 22.30 -3.62 -19.88
C ASP A 242 21.31 -3.18 -20.97
N LYS A 243 21.79 -2.47 -21.97
CA LYS A 243 20.93 -1.85 -23.01
C LYS A 243 20.30 -2.85 -23.98
N GLU A 244 20.96 -3.96 -24.22
CA GLU A 244 20.51 -4.96 -25.19
C GLU A 244 19.57 -5.96 -24.53
N THR A 245 19.95 -6.47 -23.36
CA THR A 245 19.20 -7.51 -22.64
C THR A 245 18.16 -6.95 -21.66
N GLY A 246 18.33 -5.72 -21.18
CA GLY A 246 17.55 -5.14 -20.10
C GLY A 246 17.81 -5.75 -18.73
N LEU A 247 18.87 -6.57 -18.58
CA LEU A 247 19.22 -7.27 -17.35
C LEU A 247 20.22 -6.46 -16.52
N LEU A 248 20.27 -6.73 -15.21
CA LEU A 248 21.32 -6.22 -14.33
C LEU A 248 22.66 -6.89 -14.69
N ASP A 249 23.66 -6.06 -14.99
CA ASP A 249 25.05 -6.49 -15.15
C ASP A 249 25.79 -6.34 -13.82
N TYR A 250 25.92 -7.43 -13.09
CA TYR A 250 26.52 -7.45 -11.75
C TYR A 250 28.02 -7.07 -11.77
N ASP A 251 28.75 -7.36 -12.84
CA ASP A 251 30.17 -7.03 -12.93
C ASP A 251 30.36 -5.53 -13.21
N ALA A 252 29.51 -4.95 -14.05
CA ALA A 252 29.48 -3.50 -14.23
C ALA A 252 29.07 -2.76 -12.95
N ILE A 253 28.10 -3.29 -12.21
CA ILE A 253 27.68 -2.74 -10.90
C ILE A 253 28.81 -2.85 -9.89
N GLU A 254 29.52 -3.99 -9.81
CA GLU A 254 30.69 -4.15 -8.94
C GLU A 254 31.77 -3.12 -9.26
N LYS A 255 32.13 -2.99 -10.54
CA LYS A 255 33.12 -2.01 -10.99
C LYS A 255 32.74 -0.59 -10.55
N GLN A 256 31.50 -0.18 -10.80
CA GLN A 256 31.00 1.13 -10.39
C GLN A 256 31.03 1.30 -8.87
N ALA A 257 30.62 0.28 -8.09
CA ALA A 257 30.62 0.33 -6.63
C ALA A 257 32.04 0.47 -6.06
N MET A 258 33.04 -0.17 -6.65
CA MET A 258 34.45 -0.05 -6.26
C MET A 258 35.02 1.35 -6.56
N GLU A 259 34.57 2.00 -7.64
CA GLU A 259 34.98 3.36 -7.99
C GLU A 259 34.26 4.41 -7.10
N VAL A 260 32.96 4.25 -6.90
CA VAL A 260 32.11 5.19 -6.14
C VAL A 260 32.35 5.06 -4.62
N LYS A 261 32.50 3.86 -4.12
CA LYS A 261 32.55 3.53 -2.68
C LYS A 261 31.36 4.12 -1.92
N PRO A 262 30.12 3.69 -2.24
CA PRO A 262 28.93 4.26 -1.62
C PRO A 262 28.86 3.84 -0.14
N LEU A 263 28.24 4.70 0.69
CA LEU A 263 27.82 4.29 2.04
C LEU A 263 26.71 3.23 1.96
N ILE A 264 25.79 3.42 1.02
CA ILE A 264 24.63 2.54 0.83
C ILE A 264 24.64 2.01 -0.60
N LEU A 265 24.72 0.70 -0.74
CA LEU A 265 24.38 -0.01 -1.97
C LEU A 265 22.94 -0.48 -1.85
N LEU A 266 22.05 0.20 -2.59
CA LEU A 266 20.61 -0.05 -2.55
C LEU A 266 20.16 -0.85 -3.77
N THR A 267 19.44 -1.93 -3.56
CA THR A 267 18.81 -2.72 -4.61
C THR A 267 17.35 -2.99 -4.34
N GLY A 268 16.62 -3.37 -5.36
CA GLY A 268 15.16 -3.49 -5.36
C GLY A 268 14.56 -2.72 -6.52
N TYR A 269 13.26 -2.88 -6.77
CA TYR A 269 12.65 -2.32 -7.97
C TYR A 269 11.17 -1.97 -7.79
N SER A 270 10.70 -1.10 -8.68
CA SER A 270 9.28 -0.84 -8.95
C SER A 270 8.83 -1.42 -10.29
N ALA A 271 9.76 -1.60 -11.25
CA ALA A 271 9.45 -1.99 -12.63
C ALA A 271 10.59 -2.80 -13.28
N TYR A 272 11.11 -3.81 -12.57
CA TYR A 272 12.10 -4.74 -13.11
C TYR A 272 11.52 -6.17 -13.08
N PRO A 273 11.37 -6.86 -14.23
CA PRO A 273 10.60 -8.10 -14.31
C PRO A 273 11.40 -9.38 -13.99
N ARG A 274 12.64 -9.27 -13.54
CA ARG A 274 13.50 -10.42 -13.24
C ARG A 274 13.86 -10.52 -11.76
N LYS A 275 14.29 -11.71 -11.32
CA LYS A 275 14.84 -11.93 -9.99
C LYS A 275 16.19 -11.22 -9.84
N ILE A 276 16.43 -10.67 -8.66
CA ILE A 276 17.72 -10.09 -8.27
C ILE A 276 18.48 -11.09 -7.41
N ASN A 277 19.74 -11.34 -7.73
CA ASN A 277 20.63 -12.14 -6.91
C ASN A 277 21.20 -11.28 -5.77
N PHE A 278 20.60 -11.38 -4.56
CA PHE A 278 20.99 -10.58 -3.40
C PHE A 278 22.31 -11.04 -2.80
N LYS A 279 22.67 -12.32 -2.94
CA LYS A 279 24.00 -12.82 -2.56
C LYS A 279 25.10 -12.10 -3.35
N ARG A 280 24.91 -11.92 -4.65
CA ARG A 280 25.87 -11.19 -5.48
C ARG A 280 25.98 -9.72 -5.07
N PHE A 281 24.86 -9.07 -4.71
CA PHE A 281 24.89 -7.73 -4.12
C PHE A 281 25.61 -7.68 -2.77
N ARG A 282 25.45 -8.71 -1.91
CA ARG A 282 26.21 -8.81 -0.65
C ARG A 282 27.72 -8.86 -0.91
N GLU A 283 28.15 -9.70 -1.85
CA GLU A 283 29.56 -9.81 -2.23
C GLU A 283 30.13 -8.48 -2.72
N ILE A 284 29.35 -7.73 -3.50
CA ILE A 284 29.73 -6.38 -3.98
C ILE A 284 29.82 -5.40 -2.81
N ALA A 285 28.83 -5.38 -1.93
CA ALA A 285 28.79 -4.49 -0.78
C ALA A 285 29.97 -4.76 0.18
N ASP A 286 30.30 -6.02 0.44
CA ASP A 286 31.45 -6.41 1.27
C ASP A 286 32.78 -5.91 0.66
N LYS A 287 32.95 -6.01 -0.66
CA LYS A 287 34.16 -5.54 -1.35
C LYS A 287 34.33 -4.03 -1.28
N CYS A 288 33.26 -3.25 -1.41
CA CYS A 288 33.34 -1.78 -1.41
C CYS A 288 33.11 -1.16 -0.02
N GLY A 289 32.76 -1.95 1.00
CA GLY A 289 32.50 -1.49 2.36
C GLY A 289 31.14 -0.81 2.56
N ALA A 290 30.17 -1.05 1.68
CA ALA A 290 28.84 -0.46 1.75
C ALA A 290 27.90 -1.24 2.68
N VAL A 291 26.93 -0.54 3.27
CA VAL A 291 25.74 -1.17 3.83
C VAL A 291 24.85 -1.63 2.68
N LEU A 292 24.50 -2.92 2.65
CA LEU A 292 23.54 -3.45 1.67
C LEU A 292 22.12 -3.19 2.16
N MET A 293 21.42 -2.31 1.46
CA MET A 293 19.99 -2.04 1.69
C MET A 293 19.16 -2.63 0.55
N VAL A 294 18.05 -3.30 0.89
CA VAL A 294 17.13 -3.84 -0.11
C VAL A 294 15.72 -3.29 0.10
N ASP A 295 15.17 -2.66 -0.94
CA ASP A 295 13.75 -2.31 -1.00
C ASP A 295 12.97 -3.43 -1.71
N MET A 296 12.33 -4.30 -0.92
CA MET A 296 11.54 -5.42 -1.43
C MET A 296 10.04 -5.10 -1.57
N ALA A 297 9.65 -3.83 -1.55
CA ALA A 297 8.25 -3.41 -1.50
C ALA A 297 7.37 -4.08 -2.57
N HIS A 298 7.88 -4.27 -3.78
CA HIS A 298 7.13 -4.91 -4.85
C HIS A 298 6.99 -6.42 -4.69
N PHE A 299 8.00 -7.09 -4.15
CA PHE A 299 8.07 -8.56 -4.13
C PHE A 299 8.07 -9.18 -2.72
N ALA A 300 7.79 -8.38 -1.68
CA ALA A 300 7.74 -8.88 -0.29
C ALA A 300 6.81 -10.08 -0.11
N GLY A 301 5.67 -10.10 -0.81
CA GLY A 301 4.76 -11.24 -0.78
C GLY A 301 5.35 -12.51 -1.41
N LEU A 302 6.27 -12.38 -2.38
CA LEU A 302 6.96 -13.52 -2.98
C LEU A 302 8.07 -14.06 -2.05
N VAL A 303 8.69 -13.20 -1.25
CA VAL A 303 9.62 -13.59 -0.17
C VAL A 303 8.86 -14.29 0.95
N ALA A 304 7.78 -13.67 1.46
CA ALA A 304 6.91 -14.24 2.48
C ALA A 304 6.34 -15.61 2.05
N GLY A 305 5.88 -15.73 0.81
CA GLY A 305 5.35 -16.96 0.21
C GLY A 305 6.42 -17.97 -0.21
N LYS A 306 7.69 -17.76 0.15
CA LYS A 306 8.82 -18.66 -0.12
C LYS A 306 9.05 -18.97 -1.61
N VAL A 307 8.69 -18.05 -2.50
CA VAL A 307 9.01 -18.11 -3.94
C VAL A 307 10.43 -17.59 -4.19
N PHE A 308 10.83 -16.55 -3.46
CA PHE A 308 12.19 -16.02 -3.47
C PHE A 308 12.92 -16.56 -2.24
N THR A 309 13.87 -17.48 -2.47
CA THR A 309 14.62 -18.18 -1.43
C THR A 309 16.12 -18.24 -1.80
N GLY A 310 16.96 -18.66 -0.87
CA GLY A 310 18.38 -18.86 -1.12
C GLY A 310 19.11 -17.56 -1.50
N ASP A 311 19.68 -17.50 -2.68
CA ASP A 311 20.43 -16.33 -3.19
C ASP A 311 19.50 -15.16 -3.56
N TYR A 312 18.19 -15.44 -3.70
CA TYR A 312 17.13 -14.47 -4.04
C TYR A 312 16.32 -14.02 -2.81
N ASP A 313 16.69 -14.41 -1.60
CA ASP A 313 16.08 -13.96 -0.36
C ASP A 313 16.82 -12.71 0.18
N PRO A 314 16.21 -11.51 0.11
CA PRO A 314 16.89 -10.29 0.56
C PRO A 314 17.16 -10.27 2.06
N VAL A 315 16.29 -10.89 2.88
CA VAL A 315 16.42 -10.85 4.35
C VAL A 315 17.67 -11.62 4.82
N LYS A 316 18.05 -12.65 4.08
CA LYS A 316 19.26 -13.41 4.36
C LYS A 316 20.54 -12.60 4.11
N TRP A 317 20.55 -11.72 3.11
CA TRP A 317 21.80 -11.13 2.60
C TRP A 317 21.96 -9.65 2.93
N ALA A 318 20.87 -8.89 3.09
CA ALA A 318 20.94 -7.46 3.36
C ALA A 318 21.15 -7.15 4.85
N ASP A 319 21.72 -5.97 5.10
CA ASP A 319 21.84 -5.40 6.45
C ASP A 319 20.51 -4.76 6.88
N VAL A 320 19.86 -4.05 5.92
CA VAL A 320 18.57 -3.38 6.12
C VAL A 320 17.66 -3.71 4.93
N VAL A 321 16.44 -4.15 5.22
CA VAL A 321 15.41 -4.44 4.22
C VAL A 321 14.20 -3.57 4.49
N THR A 322 13.73 -2.83 3.50
CA THR A 322 12.51 -2.03 3.57
C THR A 322 11.42 -2.63 2.72
N THR A 323 10.17 -2.44 3.13
CA THR A 323 9.03 -2.90 2.32
C THR A 323 7.76 -2.17 2.66
N THR A 324 6.86 -2.09 1.67
CA THR A 324 5.43 -1.79 1.90
C THR A 324 4.68 -3.06 2.26
N THR A 325 3.53 -2.91 2.92
CA THR A 325 2.69 -4.03 3.34
C THR A 325 1.51 -4.34 2.39
N HIS A 326 1.20 -3.45 1.45
CA HIS A 326 -0.05 -3.45 0.67
C HIS A 326 0.05 -3.91 -0.80
N LYS A 327 1.25 -4.34 -1.26
CA LYS A 327 1.43 -4.81 -2.65
C LYS A 327 1.28 -6.34 -2.73
N THR A 328 2.30 -7.06 -3.18
CA THR A 328 2.27 -8.54 -3.18
C THR A 328 1.99 -9.13 -1.80
N LEU A 329 2.39 -8.45 -0.71
CA LEU A 329 2.16 -8.91 0.66
C LEU A 329 0.69 -8.86 1.09
N ARG A 330 -0.18 -8.15 0.36
CA ARG A 330 -1.65 -8.15 0.52
C ARG A 330 -2.15 -7.65 1.89
N GLY A 331 -1.39 -6.79 2.55
CA GLY A 331 -1.75 -6.17 3.83
C GLY A 331 -2.37 -4.77 3.69
N PRO A 332 -2.49 -4.03 4.82
CA PRO A 332 -2.96 -2.65 4.82
C PRO A 332 -1.94 -1.72 4.16
N ARG A 333 -2.38 -0.52 3.78
CA ARG A 333 -1.43 0.52 3.38
C ARG A 333 -0.56 0.90 4.57
N GLY A 334 0.74 0.72 4.40
CA GLY A 334 1.76 0.90 5.41
C GLY A 334 3.08 0.31 4.93
N ALA A 335 4.06 0.26 5.84
CA ALA A 335 5.38 -0.26 5.53
C ALA A 335 6.08 -0.77 6.80
N MET A 336 7.27 -1.36 6.66
CA MET A 336 8.12 -1.81 7.76
C MET A 336 9.58 -1.90 7.33
N ILE A 337 10.46 -1.98 8.32
CA ILE A 337 11.88 -2.28 8.15
C ILE A 337 12.16 -3.63 8.82
N LEU A 338 12.92 -4.49 8.13
CA LEU A 338 13.57 -5.65 8.71
C LEU A 338 15.08 -5.37 8.69
N CYS A 339 15.79 -5.68 9.75
CA CYS A 339 17.23 -5.38 9.76
C CYS A 339 18.02 -6.37 10.61
N LYS A 340 19.33 -6.36 10.42
CA LYS A 340 20.26 -7.00 11.32
C LYS A 340 20.21 -6.34 12.70
N LYS A 341 20.43 -7.11 13.75
CA LYS A 341 20.31 -6.66 15.15
C LYS A 341 21.12 -5.39 15.44
N GLU A 342 22.26 -5.19 14.79
CA GLU A 342 23.10 -4.01 14.95
C GLU A 342 22.43 -2.69 14.55
N PHE A 343 21.37 -2.73 13.70
CA PHE A 343 20.61 -1.55 13.28
C PHE A 343 19.32 -1.33 14.10
N ALA A 344 18.94 -2.27 14.98
CA ALA A 344 17.68 -2.22 15.70
C ALA A 344 17.47 -0.92 16.49
N ASP A 345 18.46 -0.52 17.30
CA ASP A 345 18.37 0.70 18.11
C ASP A 345 18.31 1.97 17.28
N TYR A 346 18.92 1.95 16.08
CA TYR A 346 18.91 3.09 15.18
C TYR A 346 17.56 3.23 14.46
N VAL A 347 16.96 2.13 14.01
CA VAL A 347 15.63 2.19 13.35
C VAL A 347 14.53 2.55 14.35
N ASN A 348 14.63 2.14 15.63
CA ASN A 348 13.69 2.53 16.68
C ASN A 348 13.62 4.03 16.90
N LYS A 349 14.75 4.73 16.79
CA LYS A 349 14.82 6.20 16.86
C LYS A 349 14.13 6.88 15.67
N GLY A 350 13.75 6.14 14.63
CA GLY A 350 12.93 6.66 13.54
C GLY A 350 11.62 7.32 14.00
N CYS A 351 11.09 6.88 15.15
CA CYS A 351 10.02 7.56 15.86
C CYS A 351 10.55 8.09 17.22
N PRO A 352 10.60 9.43 17.44
CA PRO A 352 9.95 10.49 16.64
C PRO A 352 10.86 11.19 15.61
N MET A 353 12.12 10.78 15.40
CA MET A 353 13.11 11.59 14.67
C MET A 353 12.78 11.78 13.17
N VAL A 354 12.08 10.84 12.54
CA VAL A 354 11.69 10.89 11.12
C VAL A 354 10.17 10.77 10.99
N LEU A 355 9.58 9.83 11.71
CA LEU A 355 8.13 9.65 11.81
C LEU A 355 7.62 10.49 12.98
N GLY A 356 6.40 10.99 12.90
CA GLY A 356 5.64 11.47 14.07
C GLY A 356 5.01 10.29 14.82
N GLY A 357 3.86 10.52 15.48
CA GLY A 357 3.14 9.44 16.15
C GLY A 357 2.81 8.30 15.22
N PRO A 358 3.07 7.04 15.60
CA PRO A 358 2.72 5.88 14.79
C PRO A 358 1.20 5.73 14.67
N LEU A 359 0.75 4.85 13.77
CA LEU A 359 -0.65 4.55 13.54
C LEU A 359 -1.02 3.18 14.15
N PRO A 360 -1.40 3.10 15.44
CA PRO A 360 -1.60 1.82 16.14
C PRO A 360 -2.67 0.94 15.49
N HIS A 361 -3.75 1.54 14.96
CA HIS A 361 -4.78 0.84 14.22
C HIS A 361 -4.25 0.19 12.92
N VAL A 362 -3.30 0.82 12.23
CA VAL A 362 -2.65 0.22 11.05
C VAL A 362 -1.67 -0.89 11.45
N MET A 363 -0.97 -0.74 12.60
CA MET A 363 -0.11 -1.82 13.13
C MET A 363 -0.93 -3.06 13.50
N ALA A 364 -2.14 -2.90 14.05
CA ALA A 364 -3.07 -4.01 14.28
C ALA A 364 -3.42 -4.73 12.97
N ALA A 365 -3.72 -3.98 11.91
CA ALA A 365 -3.99 -4.55 10.60
C ALA A 365 -2.77 -5.24 9.97
N LYS A 366 -1.55 -4.73 10.21
CA LYS A 366 -0.29 -5.39 9.80
C LYS A 366 -0.12 -6.73 10.49
N ALA A 367 -0.35 -6.81 11.81
CA ALA A 367 -0.26 -8.06 12.56
C ALA A 367 -1.18 -9.15 11.97
N ILE A 368 -2.42 -8.80 11.65
CA ILE A 368 -3.36 -9.71 10.98
C ILE A 368 -2.85 -10.14 9.61
N ALA A 369 -2.40 -9.19 8.79
CA ALA A 369 -1.90 -9.49 7.45
C ALA A 369 -0.65 -10.40 7.46
N PHE A 370 0.26 -10.22 8.40
CA PHE A 370 1.45 -11.06 8.54
C PHE A 370 1.06 -12.47 9.01
N LYS A 371 0.07 -12.57 9.90
CA LYS A 371 -0.48 -13.86 10.31
C LYS A 371 -1.12 -14.62 9.15
N GLU A 372 -1.91 -13.93 8.32
CA GLU A 372 -2.49 -14.51 7.09
C GLU A 372 -1.42 -14.93 6.09
N ALA A 373 -0.33 -14.14 5.96
CA ALA A 373 0.76 -14.44 5.05
C ALA A 373 1.65 -15.60 5.52
N ASN A 374 1.67 -15.92 6.81
CA ASN A 374 2.44 -17.02 7.37
C ASN A 374 1.63 -18.35 7.36
N THR A 375 1.06 -18.69 6.20
CA THR A 375 0.23 -19.90 6.01
C THR A 375 0.57 -20.63 4.71
N PRO A 376 0.36 -21.96 4.64
CA PRO A 376 0.52 -22.72 3.39
C PRO A 376 -0.34 -22.17 2.24
N ALA A 377 -1.56 -21.72 2.53
CA ALA A 377 -2.45 -21.12 1.54
C ALA A 377 -1.87 -19.86 0.91
N TYR A 378 -1.14 -19.06 1.69
CA TYR A 378 -0.46 -17.88 1.16
C TYR A 378 0.76 -18.24 0.30
N GLN A 379 1.48 -19.30 0.67
CA GLN A 379 2.59 -19.82 -0.17
C GLN A 379 2.08 -20.28 -1.53
N GLU A 380 0.95 -20.99 -1.56
CA GLU A 380 0.28 -21.39 -2.80
C GLU A 380 -0.17 -20.16 -3.63
N TYR A 381 -0.74 -19.15 -2.96
CA TYR A 381 -1.09 -17.89 -3.61
C TYR A 381 0.13 -17.22 -4.26
N ALA A 382 1.25 -17.11 -3.55
CA ALA A 382 2.47 -16.47 -4.07
C ALA A 382 3.05 -17.21 -5.28
N GLN A 383 2.99 -18.56 -5.28
CA GLN A 383 3.37 -19.39 -6.43
C GLN A 383 2.45 -19.13 -7.62
N LYS A 384 1.13 -19.08 -7.39
CA LYS A 384 0.13 -18.77 -8.42
C LYS A 384 0.32 -17.37 -9.01
N VAL A 385 0.72 -16.38 -8.21
CA VAL A 385 1.02 -15.03 -8.71
C VAL A 385 2.10 -15.06 -9.79
N VAL A 386 3.18 -15.82 -9.56
CA VAL A 386 4.27 -15.93 -10.55
C VAL A 386 3.85 -16.79 -11.74
N ALA A 387 3.18 -17.91 -11.53
CA ALA A 387 2.66 -18.76 -12.61
C ALA A 387 1.71 -17.96 -13.53
N ASN A 388 0.80 -17.20 -12.96
CA ASN A 388 -0.10 -16.31 -13.69
C ASN A 388 0.67 -15.23 -14.47
N ALA A 389 1.71 -14.64 -13.88
CA ALA A 389 2.54 -13.65 -14.57
C ALA A 389 3.26 -14.26 -15.78
N GLN A 390 3.82 -15.45 -15.63
CA GLN A 390 4.47 -16.19 -16.71
C GLN A 390 3.47 -16.60 -17.81
N ALA A 391 2.28 -17.06 -17.43
CA ALA A 391 1.22 -17.41 -18.39
C ALA A 391 0.73 -16.18 -19.18
N LEU A 392 0.53 -15.04 -18.49
CA LEU A 392 0.17 -13.77 -19.14
C LEU A 392 1.28 -13.29 -20.08
N ALA A 393 2.53 -13.33 -19.63
CA ALA A 393 3.68 -12.94 -20.43
C ALA A 393 3.81 -13.80 -21.70
N LYS A 394 3.73 -15.12 -21.57
CA LYS A 394 3.79 -16.05 -22.70
C LYS A 394 2.64 -15.81 -23.68
N ALA A 395 1.42 -15.64 -23.20
CA ALA A 395 0.26 -15.39 -24.04
C ALA A 395 0.37 -14.05 -24.81
N LEU A 396 0.89 -12.99 -24.19
CA LEU A 396 1.16 -11.71 -24.84
C LEU A 396 2.24 -11.85 -25.93
N GLN A 397 3.32 -12.59 -25.65
CA GLN A 397 4.38 -12.86 -26.63
C GLN A 397 3.86 -13.69 -27.82
N ASP A 398 3.02 -14.68 -27.59
CA ASP A 398 2.39 -15.49 -28.67
C ASP A 398 1.48 -14.64 -29.57
N LEU A 399 0.95 -13.52 -29.05
CA LEU A 399 0.18 -12.52 -29.81
C LEU A 399 1.07 -11.46 -30.49
N GLY A 400 2.40 -11.53 -30.31
CA GLY A 400 3.38 -10.62 -30.90
C GLY A 400 3.71 -9.38 -30.07
N VAL A 401 3.25 -9.31 -28.81
CA VAL A 401 3.62 -8.22 -27.88
C VAL A 401 5.05 -8.43 -27.42
N ARG A 402 5.91 -7.44 -27.63
CA ARG A 402 7.28 -7.46 -27.11
C ARG A 402 7.29 -7.16 -25.62
N LEU A 403 7.93 -7.99 -24.83
CA LEU A 403 8.14 -7.77 -23.41
C LEU A 403 9.60 -7.39 -23.12
N GLN A 404 9.80 -6.46 -22.21
CA GLN A 404 11.14 -6.14 -21.70
C GLN A 404 11.73 -7.38 -21.02
N THR A 405 13.00 -7.68 -21.30
CA THR A 405 13.73 -8.87 -20.83
C THR A 405 13.15 -10.22 -21.27
N ASP A 406 12.32 -10.24 -22.32
CA ASP A 406 11.70 -11.46 -22.86
C ASP A 406 10.92 -12.30 -21.83
N GLY A 407 10.16 -11.63 -20.94
CA GLY A 407 9.28 -12.29 -19.98
C GLY A 407 9.42 -11.81 -18.54
N THR A 408 9.12 -12.69 -17.58
CA THR A 408 9.15 -12.37 -16.15
C THR A 408 9.48 -13.56 -15.28
N ASP A 409 10.19 -13.29 -14.15
CA ASP A 409 10.45 -14.23 -13.06
C ASP A 409 9.67 -13.90 -11.78
N ASN A 410 8.85 -12.84 -11.82
CA ASN A 410 8.13 -12.33 -10.65
C ASN A 410 6.64 -12.06 -10.97
N HIS A 411 6.02 -11.10 -10.30
CA HIS A 411 4.60 -10.77 -10.40
C HIS A 411 4.28 -9.73 -11.47
N LEU A 412 5.27 -9.13 -12.13
CA LEU A 412 5.08 -8.04 -13.07
C LEU A 412 5.83 -8.26 -14.40
N MET A 413 5.39 -7.57 -15.43
CA MET A 413 6.04 -7.49 -16.73
C MET A 413 5.89 -6.09 -17.33
N LEU A 414 6.76 -5.74 -18.27
CA LEU A 414 6.71 -4.49 -19.03
C LEU A 414 6.47 -4.82 -20.50
N ALA A 415 5.33 -4.39 -21.02
CA ALA A 415 4.92 -4.60 -22.41
C ALA A 415 5.21 -3.35 -23.24
N ASP A 416 5.94 -3.50 -24.34
CA ASP A 416 6.20 -2.45 -25.35
C ASP A 416 5.00 -2.29 -26.27
N VAL A 417 4.36 -1.13 -26.25
CA VAL A 417 3.16 -0.83 -27.07
C VAL A 417 3.49 -0.03 -28.34
N THR A 418 4.74 0.26 -28.59
CA THR A 418 5.17 1.08 -29.75
C THR A 418 4.91 0.40 -31.09
N SER A 419 4.91 -0.94 -31.14
CA SER A 419 4.57 -1.72 -32.33
C SER A 419 3.11 -1.52 -32.80
N TYR A 420 2.23 -1.08 -31.90
CA TYR A 420 0.84 -0.70 -32.20
C TYR A 420 0.70 0.77 -32.62
N GLY A 421 1.81 1.51 -32.71
CA GLY A 421 1.80 2.96 -32.98
C GLY A 421 1.32 3.83 -31.84
N LEU A 422 1.27 3.29 -30.61
CA LEU A 422 0.75 3.95 -29.41
C LEU A 422 1.87 4.36 -28.46
N THR A 423 1.60 5.38 -27.66
CA THR A 423 2.33 5.66 -26.42
C THR A 423 1.75 4.85 -25.27
N GLY A 424 2.51 4.66 -24.19
CA GLY A 424 2.01 4.02 -22.99
C GLY A 424 0.76 4.73 -22.42
N LYS A 425 0.72 6.07 -22.47
CA LYS A 425 -0.44 6.86 -22.04
C LYS A 425 -1.69 6.62 -22.87
N GLN A 426 -1.55 6.42 -24.16
CA GLN A 426 -2.67 6.06 -25.03
C GLN A 426 -3.18 4.66 -24.76
N ALA A 427 -2.26 3.70 -24.61
CA ALA A 427 -2.62 2.34 -24.27
C ALA A 427 -3.30 2.24 -22.88
N GLU A 428 -2.78 2.94 -21.86
CA GLU A 428 -3.41 3.03 -20.54
C GLU A 428 -4.85 3.57 -20.61
N ALA A 429 -5.08 4.65 -21.36
CA ALA A 429 -6.40 5.24 -21.53
C ALA A 429 -7.39 4.29 -22.24
N ALA A 430 -6.96 3.65 -23.32
CA ALA A 430 -7.78 2.68 -24.06
C ALA A 430 -8.16 1.46 -23.20
N MET A 431 -7.19 0.92 -22.45
CA MET A 431 -7.43 -0.18 -21.50
C MET A 431 -8.47 0.21 -20.46
N PHE A 432 -8.33 1.39 -19.85
CA PHE A 432 -9.26 1.87 -18.82
C PHE A 432 -10.69 1.99 -19.38
N GLU A 433 -10.87 2.51 -20.59
CA GLU A 433 -12.19 2.59 -21.23
C GLU A 433 -12.85 1.23 -21.48
N CYS A 434 -12.06 0.15 -21.55
CA CYS A 434 -12.54 -1.22 -21.70
C CYS A 434 -12.68 -1.98 -20.38
N GLY A 435 -12.46 -1.34 -19.23
CA GLY A 435 -12.52 -1.98 -17.91
C GLY A 435 -11.25 -2.74 -17.51
N VAL A 436 -10.10 -2.37 -18.05
CA VAL A 436 -8.79 -2.93 -17.67
C VAL A 436 -7.90 -1.83 -17.09
N THR A 437 -7.54 -1.95 -15.82
CA THR A 437 -6.71 -0.95 -15.12
C THR A 437 -5.24 -1.38 -15.14
N VAL A 438 -4.43 -0.60 -15.83
CA VAL A 438 -2.98 -0.76 -15.98
C VAL A 438 -2.28 0.58 -15.69
N ASN A 439 -0.95 0.64 -15.69
CA ASN A 439 -0.27 1.93 -15.73
C ASN A 439 0.72 2.03 -16.90
N ALA A 440 0.75 3.22 -17.50
CA ALA A 440 1.80 3.61 -18.41
C ALA A 440 3.16 3.60 -17.69
N ASN A 441 4.18 3.04 -18.32
CA ASN A 441 5.51 2.91 -17.73
C ASN A 441 6.60 3.17 -18.76
N ALA A 442 7.62 3.93 -18.39
CA ALA A 442 8.80 4.05 -19.22
C ALA A 442 9.53 2.70 -19.30
N LEU A 443 9.97 2.34 -20.49
CA LEU A 443 10.91 1.24 -20.68
C LEU A 443 12.35 1.75 -20.44
N PRO A 444 13.30 0.88 -20.09
CA PRO A 444 14.70 1.29 -20.01
C PRO A 444 15.13 2.00 -21.29
N TYR A 445 15.77 3.16 -21.13
CA TYR A 445 16.22 4.02 -22.25
C TYR A 445 15.09 4.53 -23.16
N ASP A 446 13.90 4.75 -22.64
CA ASP A 446 12.68 5.13 -23.35
C ASP A 446 12.83 6.39 -24.19
N LYS A 447 12.56 6.31 -25.49
CA LYS A 447 12.62 7.45 -26.42
C LYS A 447 11.45 8.42 -26.28
N ASN A 448 10.30 8.00 -25.73
CA ASN A 448 9.13 8.84 -25.50
C ASN A 448 9.21 9.63 -24.18
N GLY A 449 10.21 9.33 -23.32
CA GLY A 449 10.42 9.98 -22.03
C GLY A 449 9.38 9.56 -20.97
N ALA A 450 9.56 10.10 -19.77
CA ALA A 450 8.80 9.67 -18.58
C ALA A 450 7.30 10.03 -18.62
N TRP A 451 6.88 11.02 -19.41
CA TRP A 451 5.49 11.48 -19.44
C TRP A 451 4.62 10.65 -20.39
N TRP A 452 5.10 10.40 -21.62
CA TRP A 452 4.32 9.67 -22.64
C TRP A 452 4.54 8.17 -22.60
N THR A 453 5.73 7.75 -22.27
CA THR A 453 6.23 6.39 -22.15
C THR A 453 6.01 5.49 -23.38
N SER A 454 6.73 4.40 -23.45
CA SER A 454 6.62 3.42 -24.55
C SER A 454 5.97 2.12 -24.09
N GLY A 455 5.72 1.94 -22.81
CA GLY A 455 5.27 0.67 -22.25
C GLY A 455 4.06 0.76 -21.34
N LEU A 456 3.54 -0.41 -21.04
CA LEU A 456 2.60 -0.70 -19.95
C LEU A 456 3.28 -1.60 -18.94
N ARG A 457 3.11 -1.30 -17.64
CA ARG A 457 3.43 -2.23 -16.57
C ARG A 457 2.17 -3.01 -16.19
N LEU A 458 2.28 -4.33 -16.22
CA LEU A 458 1.23 -5.28 -15.90
C LEU A 458 1.65 -6.14 -14.72
N GLY A 459 0.71 -6.49 -13.84
CA GLY A 459 0.96 -7.37 -12.70
C GLY A 459 -0.25 -8.23 -12.36
N THR A 460 -0.01 -9.37 -11.77
CA THR A 460 -1.02 -10.42 -11.52
C THR A 460 -1.51 -10.57 -10.07
N PRO A 461 -0.97 -9.87 -9.05
CA PRO A 461 -1.37 -10.11 -7.65
C PRO A 461 -2.87 -9.97 -7.40
N ALA A 462 -3.50 -8.90 -7.88
CA ALA A 462 -4.92 -8.62 -7.66
C ALA A 462 -5.82 -9.67 -8.32
N LEU A 463 -5.56 -10.05 -9.58
CA LEU A 463 -6.32 -11.07 -10.28
C LEU A 463 -6.15 -12.46 -9.65
N THR A 464 -4.93 -12.77 -9.15
CA THR A 464 -4.69 -14.01 -8.41
C THR A 464 -5.44 -14.03 -7.07
N THR A 465 -5.55 -12.89 -6.39
CA THR A 465 -6.37 -12.76 -5.16
C THR A 465 -7.85 -13.02 -5.43
N LEU A 466 -8.36 -12.66 -6.61
CA LEU A 466 -9.73 -13.00 -7.02
C LEU A 466 -9.92 -14.50 -7.34
N GLY A 467 -8.83 -15.26 -7.43
CA GLY A 467 -8.89 -16.70 -7.76
C GLY A 467 -8.70 -17.03 -9.24
N MET A 468 -8.35 -16.05 -10.09
CA MET A 468 -8.03 -16.30 -11.49
C MET A 468 -6.73 -17.11 -11.62
N GLY A 469 -6.70 -18.01 -12.61
CA GLY A 469 -5.58 -18.87 -12.94
C GLY A 469 -4.98 -18.59 -14.32
N GLU A 470 -4.11 -19.49 -14.78
CA GLU A 470 -3.41 -19.37 -16.06
C GLU A 470 -4.34 -19.33 -17.28
N ALA A 471 -5.50 -20.00 -17.21
CA ALA A 471 -6.50 -19.98 -18.28
C ALA A 471 -7.09 -18.57 -18.46
N GLU A 472 -7.42 -17.90 -17.36
CA GLU A 472 -7.91 -16.52 -17.35
C GLU A 472 -6.82 -15.53 -17.81
N MET A 473 -5.55 -15.81 -17.53
CA MET A 473 -4.42 -14.97 -17.99
C MET A 473 -4.31 -14.97 -19.52
N LYS A 474 -4.60 -16.09 -20.20
CA LYS A 474 -4.67 -16.15 -21.67
C LYS A 474 -5.82 -15.29 -22.22
N GLU A 475 -6.97 -15.34 -21.57
CA GLU A 475 -8.11 -14.49 -21.93
C GLU A 475 -7.79 -13.01 -21.71
N VAL A 476 -7.16 -12.65 -20.60
CA VAL A 476 -6.69 -11.29 -20.30
C VAL A 476 -5.70 -10.80 -21.37
N ALA A 477 -4.73 -11.63 -21.78
CA ALA A 477 -3.79 -11.31 -22.87
C ALA A 477 -4.53 -11.02 -24.18
N SER A 478 -5.51 -11.85 -24.53
CA SER A 478 -6.33 -11.68 -25.74
C SER A 478 -7.18 -10.39 -25.69
N ILE A 479 -7.71 -10.00 -24.53
CA ILE A 479 -8.42 -8.74 -24.34
C ILE A 479 -7.45 -7.56 -24.56
N ILE A 480 -6.27 -7.60 -23.94
CA ILE A 480 -5.24 -6.57 -24.08
C ILE A 480 -4.86 -6.37 -25.56
N ASP A 481 -4.54 -7.45 -26.26
CA ASP A 481 -4.17 -7.40 -27.69
C ASP A 481 -5.31 -6.84 -28.55
N GLN A 482 -6.55 -7.27 -28.31
CA GLN A 482 -7.73 -6.77 -29.00
C GLN A 482 -7.88 -5.24 -28.83
N VAL A 483 -7.73 -4.73 -27.62
CA VAL A 483 -7.84 -3.30 -27.31
C VAL A 483 -6.71 -2.52 -27.98
N LEU A 484 -5.46 -3.00 -27.90
CA LEU A 484 -4.32 -2.35 -28.52
C LEU A 484 -4.47 -2.27 -30.04
N LYS A 485 -4.90 -3.35 -30.71
CA LYS A 485 -5.15 -3.39 -32.17
C LYS A 485 -6.30 -2.50 -32.61
N GLY A 486 -7.32 -2.34 -31.76
CA GLY A 486 -8.49 -1.49 -32.03
C GLY A 486 -8.30 -0.02 -31.68
N THR A 487 -7.11 0.38 -31.22
CA THR A 487 -6.83 1.74 -30.79
C THR A 487 -5.87 2.42 -31.76
N LYS A 488 -6.15 3.68 -32.10
CA LYS A 488 -5.27 4.55 -32.88
C LYS A 488 -4.97 5.84 -32.11
N PRO A 489 -3.85 6.54 -32.41
CA PRO A 489 -3.65 7.90 -31.91
C PRO A 489 -4.77 8.82 -32.38
N GLY A 490 -5.43 9.49 -31.44
CA GLY A 490 -6.38 10.54 -31.77
C GLY A 490 -5.68 11.78 -32.37
N LEU A 491 -6.45 12.72 -32.92
CA LEU A 491 -5.89 13.87 -33.63
C LEU A 491 -5.82 15.11 -32.74
N THR A 492 -4.82 15.95 -32.98
CA THR A 492 -4.75 17.34 -32.48
C THR A 492 -5.77 18.20 -33.21
N LYS A 493 -5.92 19.46 -32.78
CA LYS A 493 -6.78 20.43 -33.48
C LYS A 493 -6.34 20.68 -34.93
N GLU A 494 -5.04 20.50 -35.20
CA GLU A 494 -4.41 20.67 -36.51
C GLU A 494 -4.41 19.38 -37.35
N GLY A 495 -5.12 18.33 -36.92
CA GLY A 495 -5.25 17.07 -37.67
C GLY A 495 -4.00 16.15 -37.60
N LYS A 496 -3.03 16.42 -36.72
CA LYS A 496 -1.84 15.58 -36.53
C LYS A 496 -2.07 14.55 -35.41
N PRO A 497 -1.41 13.37 -35.44
CA PRO A 497 -1.47 12.39 -34.36
C PRO A 497 -1.05 13.03 -33.03
N ALA A 498 -1.89 12.89 -32.01
CA ALA A 498 -1.64 13.40 -30.65
C ALA A 498 -1.03 12.29 -29.78
N LYS A 499 -0.08 12.62 -28.90
CA LYS A 499 0.57 11.63 -28.02
C LYS A 499 -0.30 11.17 -26.84
N GLY A 500 -1.39 11.88 -26.51
CA GLY A 500 -2.21 11.57 -25.34
C GLY A 500 -3.69 11.38 -25.63
N LYS A 501 -4.14 11.54 -26.90
CA LYS A 501 -5.51 11.27 -27.30
C LYS A 501 -5.60 9.92 -27.99
N ILE A 502 -6.72 9.25 -27.81
CA ILE A 502 -7.02 7.97 -28.45
C ILE A 502 -8.23 8.09 -29.38
N ASP A 503 -8.26 7.23 -30.36
CA ASP A 503 -9.41 6.88 -31.20
C ASP A 503 -9.59 5.37 -31.08
N LEU A 504 -10.47 4.94 -30.18
CA LEU A 504 -10.78 3.55 -29.88
C LEU A 504 -12.03 3.14 -30.66
N ASP A 505 -11.93 2.09 -31.45
CA ASP A 505 -13.08 1.52 -32.17
C ASP A 505 -14.21 1.15 -31.19
N PRO A 506 -15.43 1.73 -31.34
CA PRO A 506 -16.55 1.45 -30.46
C PRO A 506 -16.95 -0.02 -30.39
N ALA A 507 -16.81 -0.78 -31.49
CA ALA A 507 -17.12 -2.21 -31.51
C ALA A 507 -16.10 -3.02 -30.72
N VAL A 508 -14.82 -2.63 -30.77
CA VAL A 508 -13.75 -3.22 -29.95
C VAL A 508 -13.97 -2.91 -28.48
N LYS A 509 -14.29 -1.66 -28.15
CA LYS A 509 -14.62 -1.26 -26.77
C LYS A 509 -15.76 -2.10 -26.20
N GLU A 510 -16.85 -2.22 -26.91
CA GLU A 510 -18.02 -3.00 -26.46
C GLU A 510 -17.67 -4.48 -26.28
N ALA A 511 -16.99 -5.09 -27.25
CA ALA A 511 -16.59 -6.49 -27.20
C ALA A 511 -15.63 -6.78 -26.05
N ALA A 512 -14.60 -5.96 -25.87
CA ALA A 512 -13.63 -6.09 -24.78
C ALA A 512 -14.30 -5.91 -23.41
N SER A 513 -15.13 -4.89 -23.24
CA SER A 513 -15.88 -4.64 -21.98
C SER A 513 -16.79 -5.82 -21.61
N LYS A 514 -17.48 -6.43 -22.57
CA LYS A 514 -18.29 -7.64 -22.34
C LYS A 514 -17.44 -8.81 -21.82
N ARG A 515 -16.27 -9.03 -22.40
CA ARG A 515 -15.33 -10.09 -21.99
C ARG A 515 -14.79 -9.84 -20.58
N VAL A 516 -14.44 -8.58 -20.25
CA VAL A 516 -14.04 -8.16 -18.91
C VAL A 516 -15.14 -8.47 -17.89
N GLN A 517 -16.38 -8.07 -18.18
CA GLN A 517 -17.51 -8.34 -17.28
C GLN A 517 -17.80 -9.84 -17.14
N ALA A 518 -17.62 -10.63 -18.19
CA ALA A 518 -17.78 -12.08 -18.14
C ALA A 518 -16.75 -12.77 -17.22
N LEU A 519 -15.53 -12.25 -17.14
CA LEU A 519 -14.53 -12.70 -16.16
C LEU A 519 -14.91 -12.27 -14.74
N LEU A 520 -15.19 -10.99 -14.52
CA LEU A 520 -15.45 -10.43 -13.21
C LEU A 520 -16.74 -10.93 -12.57
N SER A 521 -17.71 -11.38 -13.36
CA SER A 521 -18.92 -12.06 -12.86
C SER A 521 -18.64 -13.43 -12.23
N LYS A 522 -17.54 -14.09 -12.63
CA LYS A 522 -17.10 -15.37 -12.06
C LYS A 522 -16.16 -15.20 -10.87
N PHE A 523 -15.39 -14.12 -10.85
CA PHE A 523 -14.34 -13.84 -9.87
C PHE A 523 -14.64 -12.52 -9.13
N VAL A 524 -15.66 -12.58 -8.27
CA VAL A 524 -16.22 -11.41 -7.58
C VAL A 524 -15.34 -11.00 -6.39
N LEU A 525 -14.93 -9.74 -6.34
CA LEU A 525 -14.25 -9.19 -5.17
C LEU A 525 -15.19 -9.09 -3.96
N TYR A 526 -14.77 -9.58 -2.80
CA TYR A 526 -15.55 -9.59 -1.54
C TYR A 526 -16.99 -10.08 -1.75
N PRO A 527 -17.19 -11.35 -2.19
CA PRO A 527 -18.52 -11.87 -2.50
C PRO A 527 -19.46 -11.85 -1.28
N GLU A 528 -18.92 -11.72 -0.06
CA GLU A 528 -19.65 -11.58 1.20
C GLU A 528 -20.42 -10.25 1.30
N LEU A 529 -20.06 -9.23 0.49
CA LEU A 529 -20.68 -7.92 0.50
C LEU A 529 -21.75 -7.81 -0.61
N ASP A 530 -23.01 -7.64 -0.22
CA ASP A 530 -24.12 -7.38 -1.15
C ASP A 530 -24.06 -5.95 -1.66
N LEU A 531 -23.49 -5.79 -2.86
CA LEU A 531 -23.30 -4.46 -3.48
C LEU A 531 -24.63 -3.79 -3.81
N GLU A 532 -25.65 -4.52 -4.25
CA GLU A 532 -26.94 -3.91 -4.61
C GLU A 532 -27.65 -3.37 -3.37
N PHE A 533 -27.60 -4.09 -2.26
CA PHE A 533 -28.06 -3.57 -0.98
C PHE A 533 -27.30 -2.29 -0.57
N LEU A 534 -25.95 -2.31 -0.62
CA LEU A 534 -25.12 -1.16 -0.24
C LEU A 534 -25.42 0.07 -1.12
N LYS A 535 -25.60 -0.12 -2.43
CA LYS A 535 -25.97 0.97 -3.35
C LYS A 535 -27.33 1.56 -3.00
N LYS A 536 -28.32 0.72 -2.76
CA LYS A 536 -29.68 1.14 -2.40
C LYS A 536 -29.68 2.01 -1.14
N GLU A 537 -28.91 1.63 -0.13
CA GLU A 537 -28.91 2.32 1.17
C GLU A 537 -28.03 3.58 1.19
N PHE A 538 -26.88 3.58 0.49
CA PHE A 538 -25.85 4.61 0.66
C PHE A 538 -25.58 5.49 -0.58
N VAL A 539 -26.00 5.06 -1.79
CA VAL A 539 -25.78 5.83 -3.03
C VAL A 539 -27.11 6.41 -3.51
N LYS A 540 -27.39 7.65 -3.08
CA LYS A 540 -28.61 8.39 -3.45
C LYS A 540 -28.30 9.48 -4.45
#